data_2b86facf911cd4974a5894515dfa97f2
#
_entry.id   2b86facf911cd4974a5894515dfa97f2
#
_cell.length_a   1.000
_cell.length_b   1.000
_cell.length_c   1.000
_cell.angle_alpha   90.00
_cell.angle_beta   90.00
_cell.angle_gamma   90.00
#
_symmetry.space_group_name_H-M   'P 1'
#
loop_
_entity.id
_entity.type
_entity.pdbx_description
1 polymer ?
#
loop_
_entity_poly.entity_id
_entity_poly.type
_entity_poly.pdbx_seq_one_letter_code
_entity_poly.pdbx_strand_id
1 'polypeptide(L)'
;MLFSFSLFHKTTLGISLGSSNTYIARHGKGIVLGEPSVVATDIYNEKVVAIGDKAKKMIGRAPETISVDRPISGGIISDFDKTVAMLCQYVSRVVQTRIGITSAIVVPAAASSVERRSMRDMAKAAYGSRVVPVDEPIAAALGCGLDVFSGRGHIIVDIGGGRTDISVVANGGVMLARSLSECSGTFDRDIINFVRKNYNILIGDGTAEDVKKQLGCASDVKNMELMTLNGRHLISGLPENFVLSSEDVHQAIASSVRAIV
;
A
#
# COMPACT_ATOMS: atom_id res chain seq x y z
N MET A 1 27.79 44.60 2.55
CA MET A 1 28.10 43.21 2.98
C MET A 1 26.78 42.47 3.03
N LEU A 2 26.37 41.89 1.89
CA LEU A 2 25.12 41.18 1.73
C LEU A 2 25.41 39.70 2.01
N PHE A 3 25.08 39.21 3.20
CA PHE A 3 25.05 37.77 3.49
C PHE A 3 23.83 37.19 2.81
N SER A 4 24.06 36.55 1.65
CA SER A 4 23.09 35.72 0.98
C SER A 4 22.91 34.44 1.81
N PHE A 5 21.91 34.40 2.71
CA PHE A 5 21.43 33.19 3.38
C PHE A 5 20.55 32.38 2.43
N SER A 6 21.14 31.87 1.35
CA SER A 6 20.50 30.86 0.47
C SER A 6 21.03 29.47 0.80
N LEU A 7 21.02 29.06 2.07
CA LEU A 7 21.62 27.79 2.53
C LEU A 7 20.61 26.69 2.85
N PHE A 8 19.30 26.91 2.65
CA PHE A 8 18.32 25.86 2.85
C PHE A 8 17.70 25.46 1.50
N HIS A 9 18.26 24.42 0.89
CA HIS A 9 17.59 23.76 -0.23
C HIS A 9 16.24 23.22 0.29
N LYS A 10 15.14 23.87 -0.10
CA LYS A 10 13.79 23.40 0.20
C LYS A 10 13.62 22.04 -0.47
N THR A 11 13.56 20.98 0.32
CA THR A 11 13.26 19.64 -0.20
C THR A 11 11.75 19.49 -0.31
N THR A 12 11.25 19.21 -1.53
CA THR A 12 9.84 18.95 -1.75
C THR A 12 9.64 17.45 -1.97
N LEU A 13 8.75 16.86 -1.18
CA LEU A 13 8.41 15.43 -1.23
C LEU A 13 6.95 15.24 -1.62
N GLY A 14 6.68 14.21 -2.42
CA GLY A 14 5.35 13.62 -2.58
C GLY A 14 5.32 12.29 -1.83
N ILE A 15 4.33 12.08 -0.98
CA ILE A 15 4.23 10.89 -0.14
C ILE A 15 2.88 10.23 -0.33
N SER A 16 2.87 8.96 -0.75
CA SER A 16 1.70 8.10 -0.80
C SER A 16 1.85 6.99 0.24
N LEU A 17 0.92 6.94 1.18
CA LEU A 17 0.86 5.97 2.26
C LEU A 17 -0.24 4.95 1.98
N GLY A 18 0.09 3.90 1.25
CA GLY A 18 -0.84 2.81 0.96
C GLY A 18 -0.81 1.71 2.01
N SER A 19 -1.88 0.90 2.07
CA SER A 19 -1.97 -0.27 2.98
C SER A 19 -0.92 -1.35 2.69
N SER A 20 -0.49 -1.48 1.43
CA SER A 20 0.54 -2.44 1.03
C SER A 20 1.92 -1.83 0.99
N ASN A 21 2.06 -0.67 0.36
CA ASN A 21 3.35 -0.01 0.13
C ASN A 21 3.25 1.50 0.39
N THR A 22 4.36 2.06 0.84
CA THR A 22 4.60 3.50 0.95
C THR A 22 5.56 3.93 -0.14
N TYR A 23 5.21 4.98 -0.87
CA TYR A 23 6.07 5.59 -1.89
C TYR A 23 6.43 7.02 -1.51
N ILE A 24 7.70 7.39 -1.71
CA ILE A 24 8.18 8.76 -1.56
C ILE A 24 8.82 9.18 -2.87
N ALA A 25 8.30 10.25 -3.43
CA ALA A 25 8.89 10.96 -4.56
C ALA A 25 9.58 12.22 -4.08
N ARG A 26 10.68 12.59 -4.72
CA ARG A 26 11.39 13.85 -4.50
C ARG A 26 11.34 14.70 -5.76
N HIS A 27 11.02 15.97 -5.61
CA HIS A 27 10.98 16.90 -6.75
C HIS A 27 12.28 16.86 -7.55
N GLY A 28 12.15 16.71 -8.87
CA GLY A 28 13.27 16.60 -9.81
C GLY A 28 14.01 15.25 -9.81
N LYS A 29 13.60 14.28 -8.98
CA LYS A 29 14.24 12.94 -8.90
C LYS A 29 13.29 11.76 -9.12
N GLY A 30 11.97 12.01 -9.21
CA GLY A 30 10.97 10.95 -9.28
C GLY A 30 10.82 10.19 -7.97
N ILE A 31 10.40 8.91 -8.05
CA ILE A 31 10.25 8.03 -6.90
C ILE A 31 11.64 7.66 -6.37
N VAL A 32 11.91 7.99 -5.12
CA VAL A 32 13.19 7.75 -4.44
C VAL A 32 13.10 6.68 -3.35
N LEU A 33 11.88 6.26 -2.98
CA LEU A 33 11.62 5.15 -2.05
C LEU A 33 10.30 4.48 -2.43
N GLY A 34 10.30 3.15 -2.44
CA GLY A 34 9.11 2.30 -2.51
C GLY A 34 9.34 1.11 -1.60
N GLU A 35 8.62 1.07 -0.47
CA GLU A 35 8.80 0.04 0.56
C GLU A 35 7.45 -0.44 1.09
N PRO A 36 7.33 -1.70 1.55
CA PRO A 36 6.13 -2.20 2.18
C PRO A 36 5.73 -1.38 3.41
N SER A 37 4.44 -1.10 3.58
CA SER A 37 3.89 -0.46 4.78
C SER A 37 3.74 -1.47 5.91
N VAL A 38 4.86 -1.97 6.44
CA VAL A 38 4.92 -3.02 7.48
C VAL A 38 5.90 -2.60 8.56
N VAL A 39 5.52 -2.82 9.81
CA VAL A 39 6.34 -2.54 11.00
C VAL A 39 6.37 -3.77 11.90
N ALA A 40 7.55 -4.16 12.33
CA ALA A 40 7.75 -5.19 13.35
C ALA A 40 8.15 -4.53 14.67
N THR A 41 7.47 -4.88 15.75
CA THR A 41 7.66 -4.33 17.09
C THR A 41 7.83 -5.44 18.11
N ASP A 42 8.71 -5.23 19.09
CA ASP A 42 8.81 -6.08 20.27
C ASP A 42 7.58 -5.83 21.16
N ILE A 43 6.85 -6.90 21.51
CA ILE A 43 5.57 -6.81 22.26
C ILE A 43 5.72 -6.36 23.71
N TYR A 44 6.92 -6.49 24.30
CA TYR A 44 7.14 -6.18 25.70
C TYR A 44 7.53 -4.73 25.94
N ASN A 45 8.28 -4.14 25.01
CA ASN A 45 8.80 -2.78 25.16
C ASN A 45 8.36 -1.83 24.05
N GLU A 46 7.50 -2.30 23.13
CA GLU A 46 6.94 -1.56 22.00
C GLU A 46 7.98 -0.95 21.05
N LYS A 47 9.25 -1.41 21.13
CA LYS A 47 10.31 -0.91 20.28
C LYS A 47 10.18 -1.46 18.87
N VAL A 48 10.33 -0.59 17.89
CA VAL A 48 10.40 -0.96 16.48
C VAL A 48 11.70 -1.70 16.20
N VAL A 49 11.59 -2.96 15.77
CA VAL A 49 12.72 -3.86 15.43
C VAL A 49 13.04 -3.84 13.95
N ALA A 50 12.02 -3.73 13.11
CA ALA A 50 12.18 -3.68 11.65
C ALA A 50 11.03 -2.91 10.99
N ILE A 51 11.31 -2.35 9.78
CA ILE A 51 10.32 -1.64 8.96
C ILE A 51 10.54 -2.02 7.49
N GLY A 52 9.47 -2.00 6.71
CA GLY A 52 9.51 -2.21 5.28
C GLY A 52 9.83 -3.64 4.90
N ASP A 53 10.69 -3.83 3.92
CA ASP A 53 11.07 -5.17 3.43
C ASP A 53 11.59 -6.10 4.52
N LYS A 54 12.33 -5.55 5.50
CA LYS A 54 12.82 -6.35 6.62
C LYS A 54 11.68 -6.86 7.49
N ALA A 55 10.70 -6.01 7.79
CA ALA A 55 9.52 -6.41 8.55
C ALA A 55 8.61 -7.34 7.73
N LYS A 56 8.43 -7.09 6.41
CA LYS A 56 7.64 -7.95 5.54
C LYS A 56 8.15 -9.39 5.51
N LYS A 57 9.48 -9.59 5.52
CA LYS A 57 10.10 -10.93 5.59
C LYS A 57 9.84 -11.68 6.90
N MET A 58 9.41 -10.97 7.94
CA MET A 58 9.09 -11.56 9.24
C MET A 58 7.63 -12.01 9.34
N ILE A 59 6.76 -11.63 8.40
CA ILE A 59 5.35 -12.06 8.42
C ILE A 59 5.25 -13.58 8.41
N GLY A 60 4.55 -14.15 9.40
CA GLY A 60 4.37 -15.59 9.59
C GLY A 60 5.63 -16.37 10.00
N ARG A 61 6.74 -15.67 10.28
CA ARG A 61 8.04 -16.27 10.68
C ARG A 61 8.64 -15.60 11.90
N ALA A 62 8.03 -14.53 12.40
CA ALA A 62 8.52 -13.82 13.58
C ALA A 62 8.36 -14.69 14.83
N PRO A 63 9.28 -14.57 15.82
CA PRO A 63 9.08 -15.13 17.15
C PRO A 63 7.82 -14.54 17.80
N GLU A 64 7.23 -15.26 18.77
CA GLU A 64 6.04 -14.79 19.49
C GLU A 64 6.26 -13.47 20.25
N THR A 65 7.50 -13.09 20.50
CA THR A 65 7.86 -11.81 21.11
C THR A 65 7.82 -10.62 20.16
N ILE A 66 7.60 -10.85 18.87
CA ILE A 66 7.58 -9.81 17.82
C ILE A 66 6.21 -9.79 17.15
N SER A 67 5.52 -8.65 17.22
CA SER A 67 4.34 -8.36 16.41
C SER A 67 4.76 -7.76 15.07
N VAL A 68 4.14 -8.23 13.99
CA VAL A 68 4.37 -7.69 12.63
C VAL A 68 3.05 -7.17 12.09
N ASP A 69 2.94 -5.85 11.96
CA ASP A 69 1.69 -5.17 11.69
C ASP A 69 1.75 -4.31 10.42
N ARG A 70 0.57 -4.08 9.83
CA ARG A 70 0.34 -3.06 8.80
C ARG A 70 -0.35 -1.87 9.45
N PRO A 71 0.36 -0.76 9.73
CA PRO A 71 -0.20 0.36 10.47
C PRO A 71 -1.16 1.24 9.63
N ILE A 72 -1.36 0.85 8.36
CA ILE A 72 -2.29 1.52 7.44
C ILE A 72 -3.25 0.46 6.89
N SER A 73 -4.55 0.67 7.07
CA SER A 73 -5.61 -0.21 6.60
C SER A 73 -6.63 0.59 5.79
N GLY A 74 -7.00 0.10 4.59
CA GLY A 74 -7.92 0.82 3.71
C GLY A 74 -7.46 2.25 3.35
N GLY A 75 -6.13 2.50 3.30
CA GLY A 75 -5.56 3.83 3.06
C GLY A 75 -5.69 4.81 4.23
N ILE A 76 -6.08 4.32 5.42
CA ILE A 76 -6.29 5.13 6.63
C ILE A 76 -5.33 4.63 7.72
N ILE A 77 -4.88 5.54 8.58
CA ILE A 77 -4.01 5.21 9.71
C ILE A 77 -4.80 4.38 10.72
N SER A 78 -4.37 3.14 10.95
CA SER A 78 -4.90 2.25 11.99
C SER A 78 -4.06 2.28 13.28
N ASP A 79 -2.76 2.57 13.16
CA ASP A 79 -1.83 2.74 14.26
C ASP A 79 -0.96 3.97 14.03
N PHE A 80 -1.20 5.03 14.80
CA PHE A 80 -0.57 6.33 14.62
C PHE A 80 0.93 6.28 14.90
N ASP A 81 1.33 5.70 16.02
CA ASP A 81 2.72 5.70 16.47
C ASP A 81 3.62 4.84 15.59
N LYS A 82 3.15 3.67 15.18
CA LYS A 82 3.85 2.82 14.21
C LYS A 82 3.95 3.49 12.84
N THR A 83 2.90 4.23 12.41
CA THR A 83 2.95 4.98 11.15
C THR A 83 3.95 6.13 11.22
N VAL A 84 4.00 6.89 12.32
CA VAL A 84 4.98 7.95 12.55
C VAL A 84 6.40 7.37 12.53
N ALA A 85 6.66 6.28 13.25
CA ALA A 85 7.97 5.63 13.30
C ALA A 85 8.41 5.16 11.89
N MET A 86 7.50 4.53 11.15
CA MET A 86 7.74 4.06 9.78
C MET A 86 8.08 5.23 8.86
N LEU A 87 7.24 6.26 8.82
CA LEU A 87 7.44 7.41 7.93
C LEU A 87 8.70 8.20 8.31
N CYS A 88 8.97 8.37 9.59
CA CYS A 88 10.20 8.99 10.12
C CYS A 88 11.45 8.29 9.55
N GLN A 89 11.47 6.96 9.58
CA GLN A 89 12.59 6.17 9.07
C GLN A 89 12.69 6.26 7.54
N TYR A 90 11.57 6.21 6.81
CA TYR A 90 11.57 6.32 5.35
C TYR A 90 12.05 7.70 4.88
N VAL A 91 11.55 8.77 5.49
CA VAL A 91 11.99 10.13 5.16
C VAL A 91 13.48 10.31 5.45
N SER A 92 14.00 9.76 6.56
CA SER A 92 15.43 9.87 6.89
C SER A 92 16.37 9.17 5.89
N ARG A 93 15.87 8.18 5.13
CA ARG A 93 16.65 7.54 4.06
C ARG A 93 16.74 8.37 2.79
N VAL A 94 15.78 9.26 2.55
CA VAL A 94 15.68 10.04 1.30
C VAL A 94 16.11 11.49 1.42
N VAL A 95 16.26 12.01 2.65
CA VAL A 95 16.70 13.37 2.92
C VAL A 95 17.86 13.40 3.91
N GLN A 96 18.83 14.27 3.69
CA GLN A 96 19.98 14.45 4.60
C GLN A 96 19.61 15.32 5.81
N THR A 97 18.64 16.23 5.67
CA THR A 97 18.15 17.08 6.73
C THR A 97 16.64 17.15 6.70
N ARG A 98 16.03 17.20 7.88
CA ARG A 98 14.57 17.35 8.04
C ARG A 98 14.13 18.82 8.05
N ILE A 99 15.09 19.76 8.08
CA ILE A 99 14.78 21.19 8.10
C ILE A 99 14.39 21.65 6.68
N GLY A 100 13.29 22.40 6.58
CA GLY A 100 12.83 23.00 5.32
C GLY A 100 12.15 22.02 4.35
N ILE A 101 11.68 20.85 4.82
CA ILE A 101 10.87 19.95 4.00
C ILE A 101 9.49 20.57 3.77
N THR A 102 9.02 20.54 2.53
CA THR A 102 7.61 20.73 2.17
C THR A 102 7.13 19.44 1.55
N SER A 103 5.99 18.90 1.99
CA SER A 103 5.46 17.66 1.42
C SER A 103 4.02 17.79 0.97
N ALA A 104 3.69 17.14 -0.14
CA ALA A 104 2.34 16.73 -0.48
C ALA A 104 2.13 15.31 0.08
N ILE A 105 1.08 15.11 0.88
CA ILE A 105 0.67 13.79 1.34
C ILE A 105 -0.62 13.39 0.64
N VAL A 106 -0.62 12.24 0.02
CA VAL A 106 -1.80 11.71 -0.67
C VAL A 106 -2.80 11.22 0.37
N VAL A 107 -4.05 11.64 0.21
CA VAL A 107 -5.14 11.30 1.12
C VAL A 107 -6.32 10.76 0.31
N PRO A 108 -6.98 9.70 0.76
CA PRO A 108 -8.16 9.17 0.08
C PRO A 108 -9.24 10.24 -0.15
N ALA A 109 -9.87 10.22 -1.32
CA ALA A 109 -10.94 11.18 -1.61
C ALA A 109 -12.13 11.05 -0.64
N ALA A 110 -12.45 9.82 -0.23
CA ALA A 110 -13.53 9.52 0.71
C ALA A 110 -13.13 9.73 2.19
N ALA A 111 -11.89 10.13 2.49
CA ALA A 111 -11.44 10.34 3.86
C ALA A 111 -12.21 11.47 4.54
N SER A 112 -12.66 11.23 5.76
CA SER A 112 -13.30 12.22 6.63
C SER A 112 -12.33 13.36 6.99
N SER A 113 -12.87 14.46 7.48
CA SER A 113 -12.05 15.59 7.96
C SER A 113 -11.10 15.20 9.10
N VAL A 114 -11.51 14.24 9.94
CA VAL A 114 -10.69 13.71 11.04
C VAL A 114 -9.52 12.89 10.50
N GLU A 115 -9.77 12.00 9.55
CA GLU A 115 -8.74 11.18 8.91
C GLU A 115 -7.73 12.03 8.14
N ARG A 116 -8.20 13.02 7.37
CA ARG A 116 -7.34 14.03 6.68
C ARG A 116 -6.45 14.78 7.67
N ARG A 117 -7.01 15.16 8.82
CA ARG A 117 -6.25 15.82 9.89
C ARG A 117 -5.22 14.85 10.49
N SER A 118 -5.61 13.61 10.80
CA SER A 118 -4.71 12.58 11.33
C SER A 118 -3.52 12.33 10.40
N MET A 119 -3.75 12.18 9.10
CA MET A 119 -2.69 12.01 8.09
C MET A 119 -1.71 13.19 8.09
N ARG A 120 -2.22 14.42 8.15
CA ARG A 120 -1.39 15.62 8.21
C ARG A 120 -0.59 15.71 9.51
N ASP A 121 -1.22 15.43 10.66
CA ASP A 121 -0.60 15.53 11.97
C ASP A 121 0.45 14.42 12.16
N MET A 122 0.20 13.21 11.66
CA MET A 122 1.17 12.12 11.58
C MET A 122 2.41 12.53 10.75
N ALA A 123 2.22 13.09 9.57
CA ALA A 123 3.35 13.54 8.74
C ALA A 123 4.16 14.65 9.42
N LYS A 124 3.48 15.59 10.11
CA LYS A 124 4.16 16.60 10.93
C LYS A 124 4.95 15.99 12.07
N ALA A 125 4.41 15.00 12.77
CA ALA A 125 5.10 14.28 13.85
C ALA A 125 6.34 13.55 13.32
N ALA A 126 6.25 12.96 12.13
CA ALA A 126 7.34 12.19 11.54
C ALA A 126 8.55 13.04 11.12
N TYR A 127 8.35 14.24 10.54
CA TYR A 127 9.45 15.04 9.99
C TYR A 127 9.31 16.56 10.14
N GLY A 128 8.29 17.06 10.85
CA GLY A 128 8.24 18.42 11.39
C GLY A 128 8.14 19.57 10.39
N SER A 129 7.43 19.41 9.24
CA SER A 129 7.48 20.38 8.15
C SER A 129 6.10 20.80 7.64
N ARG A 130 6.09 21.64 6.59
CA ARG A 130 4.84 22.03 5.91
C ARG A 130 4.27 20.83 5.16
N VAL A 131 3.07 20.40 5.55
CA VAL A 131 2.36 19.28 4.94
C VAL A 131 1.10 19.79 4.25
N VAL A 132 0.93 19.44 2.98
CA VAL A 132 -0.24 19.76 2.16
C VAL A 132 -0.93 18.44 1.79
N PRO A 133 -2.16 18.18 2.27
CA PRO A 133 -2.94 17.02 1.81
C PRO A 133 -3.38 17.22 0.36
N VAL A 134 -3.29 16.17 -0.45
CA VAL A 134 -3.73 16.11 -1.85
C VAL A 134 -4.63 14.93 -2.02
N ASP A 135 -5.77 15.10 -2.68
CA ASP A 135 -6.69 13.99 -2.95
C ASP A 135 -6.05 12.96 -3.89
N GLU A 136 -6.16 11.69 -3.51
CA GLU A 136 -5.54 10.55 -4.20
C GLU A 136 -5.88 10.50 -5.70
N PRO A 137 -7.16 10.64 -6.13
CA PRO A 137 -7.49 10.62 -7.55
C PRO A 137 -6.92 11.81 -8.34
N ILE A 138 -6.72 12.97 -7.70
CA ILE A 138 -6.05 14.12 -8.34
C ILE A 138 -4.57 13.80 -8.54
N ALA A 139 -3.92 13.24 -7.51
CA ALA A 139 -2.52 12.84 -7.61
C ALA A 139 -2.31 11.75 -8.67
N ALA A 140 -3.20 10.75 -8.72
CA ALA A 140 -3.19 9.67 -9.71
C ALA A 140 -3.39 10.20 -11.14
N ALA A 141 -4.39 11.07 -11.34
CA ALA A 141 -4.66 11.69 -12.64
C ALA A 141 -3.47 12.50 -13.17
N LEU A 142 -2.85 13.32 -12.30
CA LEU A 142 -1.63 14.06 -12.63
C LEU A 142 -0.46 13.13 -12.97
N GLY A 143 -0.32 12.04 -12.22
CA GLY A 143 0.70 11.02 -12.48
C GLY A 143 0.53 10.31 -13.83
N CYS A 144 -0.71 10.18 -14.30
CA CYS A 144 -1.06 9.68 -15.64
C CYS A 144 -0.93 10.73 -16.75
N GLY A 145 -0.55 11.97 -16.43
CA GLY A 145 -0.42 13.07 -17.40
C GLY A 145 -1.75 13.65 -17.86
N LEU A 146 -2.84 13.46 -17.09
CA LEU A 146 -4.15 14.01 -17.41
C LEU A 146 -4.24 15.47 -16.99
N ASP A 147 -4.90 16.31 -17.82
CA ASP A 147 -5.21 17.69 -17.46
C ASP A 147 -6.42 17.74 -16.52
N VAL A 148 -6.16 17.71 -15.22
CA VAL A 148 -7.18 17.74 -14.18
C VAL A 148 -7.89 19.09 -14.06
N PHE A 149 -7.33 20.18 -14.64
CA PHE A 149 -7.91 21.52 -14.60
C PHE A 149 -8.86 21.82 -15.76
N SER A 150 -8.88 20.98 -16.78
CA SER A 150 -9.85 21.09 -17.87
C SER A 150 -11.27 20.82 -17.38
N GLY A 151 -12.27 21.34 -18.12
CA GLY A 151 -13.69 21.04 -17.88
C GLY A 151 -14.09 19.60 -18.24
N ARG A 152 -13.16 18.80 -18.79
CA ARG A 152 -13.39 17.41 -19.16
C ARG A 152 -13.28 16.51 -17.93
N GLY A 153 -14.30 15.68 -17.68
CA GLY A 153 -14.28 14.66 -16.64
C GLY A 153 -13.38 13.48 -17.00
N HIS A 154 -12.53 13.07 -16.03
CA HIS A 154 -11.71 11.88 -16.13
C HIS A 154 -12.14 10.89 -15.05
N ILE A 155 -12.36 9.63 -15.43
CA ILE A 155 -12.63 8.52 -14.50
C ILE A 155 -11.27 7.94 -14.10
N ILE A 156 -11.02 7.88 -12.79
CA ILE A 156 -9.84 7.28 -12.20
C ILE A 156 -10.30 6.06 -11.41
N VAL A 157 -9.71 4.90 -11.71
CA VAL A 157 -9.88 3.65 -10.95
C VAL A 157 -8.54 3.32 -10.32
N ASP A 158 -8.47 3.36 -9.00
CA ASP A 158 -7.29 3.02 -8.23
C ASP A 158 -7.53 1.72 -7.46
N ILE A 159 -6.90 0.63 -7.89
CA ILE A 159 -7.01 -0.69 -7.25
C ILE A 159 -5.83 -0.85 -6.30
N GLY A 160 -6.02 -0.43 -5.06
CA GLY A 160 -5.01 -0.49 -4.01
C GLY A 160 -4.88 -1.84 -3.33
N GLY A 161 -4.00 -1.90 -2.32
CA GLY A 161 -3.81 -3.09 -1.48
C GLY A 161 -4.89 -3.29 -0.42
N GLY A 162 -5.58 -2.22 -0.01
CA GLY A 162 -6.56 -2.24 1.07
C GLY A 162 -7.97 -1.82 0.67
N ARG A 163 -8.13 -1.25 -0.53
CA ARG A 163 -9.41 -0.82 -1.11
C ARG A 163 -9.25 -0.52 -2.59
N THR A 164 -10.37 -0.37 -3.30
CA THR A 164 -10.43 0.19 -4.67
C THR A 164 -11.25 1.48 -4.63
N ASP A 165 -10.69 2.56 -5.17
CA ASP A 165 -11.36 3.85 -5.29
C ASP A 165 -11.70 4.14 -6.76
N ILE A 166 -12.96 4.50 -7.01
CA ILE A 166 -13.45 4.93 -8.32
C ILE A 166 -13.87 6.40 -8.18
N SER A 167 -13.25 7.28 -8.97
CA SER A 167 -13.45 8.72 -8.83
C SER A 167 -13.59 9.39 -10.18
N VAL A 168 -14.34 10.50 -10.21
CA VAL A 168 -14.41 11.41 -11.33
C VAL A 168 -13.70 12.71 -10.96
N VAL A 169 -12.72 13.11 -11.76
CA VAL A 169 -11.93 14.33 -11.56
C VAL A 169 -12.17 15.29 -12.71
N ALA A 170 -12.48 16.56 -12.39
CA ALA A 170 -12.64 17.63 -13.37
C ALA A 170 -12.44 18.99 -12.66
N ASN A 171 -12.07 20.05 -13.41
CA ASN A 171 -11.91 21.41 -12.90
C ASN A 171 -11.04 21.52 -11.63
N GLY A 172 -10.01 20.71 -11.52
CA GLY A 172 -9.08 20.69 -10.37
C GLY A 172 -9.66 20.08 -9.10
N GLY A 173 -10.82 19.42 -9.14
CA GLY A 173 -11.49 18.83 -7.99
C GLY A 173 -12.00 17.42 -8.22
N VAL A 174 -12.36 16.74 -7.14
CA VAL A 174 -13.02 15.43 -7.17
C VAL A 174 -14.54 15.67 -7.19
N MET A 175 -15.18 15.31 -8.32
CA MET A 175 -16.62 15.50 -8.51
C MET A 175 -17.44 14.38 -7.87
N LEU A 176 -16.91 13.15 -7.93
CA LEU A 176 -17.52 11.95 -7.37
C LEU A 176 -16.41 11.02 -6.92
N ALA A 177 -16.61 10.35 -5.78
CA ALA A 177 -15.74 9.28 -5.31
C ALA A 177 -16.57 8.17 -4.68
N ARG A 178 -16.20 6.94 -4.98
CA ARG A 178 -16.72 5.72 -4.37
C ARG A 178 -15.57 4.80 -4.02
N SER A 179 -15.67 4.16 -2.84
CA SER A 179 -14.70 3.17 -2.38
C SER A 179 -15.36 1.80 -2.27
N LEU A 180 -14.63 0.78 -2.71
CA LEU A 180 -15.00 -0.63 -2.61
C LEU A 180 -14.03 -1.33 -1.67
N SER A 181 -14.52 -2.36 -0.97
CA SER A 181 -13.71 -3.24 -0.11
C SER A 181 -12.88 -4.25 -0.89
N GLU A 182 -13.33 -4.57 -2.09
CA GLU A 182 -12.61 -5.46 -3.02
C GLU A 182 -11.36 -4.76 -3.53
N CYS A 183 -10.22 -5.43 -3.35
CA CYS A 183 -8.91 -4.84 -3.60
C CYS A 183 -7.87 -5.95 -3.84
N SER A 184 -6.64 -5.56 -4.12
CA SER A 184 -5.54 -6.51 -4.32
C SER A 184 -5.32 -7.46 -3.13
N GLY A 185 -5.54 -7.01 -1.89
CA GLY A 185 -5.46 -7.85 -0.69
C GLY A 185 -6.66 -8.81 -0.55
N THR A 186 -7.81 -8.52 -1.16
CA THR A 186 -8.94 -9.44 -1.21
C THR A 186 -8.61 -10.64 -2.09
N PHE A 187 -7.95 -10.40 -3.24
CA PHE A 187 -7.51 -11.49 -4.11
C PHE A 187 -6.57 -12.46 -3.41
N ASP A 188 -5.65 -11.97 -2.57
CA ASP A 188 -4.76 -12.84 -1.78
C ASP A 188 -5.57 -13.74 -0.82
N ARG A 189 -6.57 -13.18 -0.14
CA ARG A 189 -7.47 -13.93 0.74
C ARG A 189 -8.33 -14.96 -0.02
N ASP A 190 -8.80 -14.60 -1.20
CA ASP A 190 -9.58 -15.50 -2.06
C ASP A 190 -8.74 -16.71 -2.48
N ILE A 191 -7.48 -16.49 -2.85
CA ILE A 191 -6.53 -17.55 -3.20
C ILE A 191 -6.27 -18.46 -1.98
N ILE A 192 -6.02 -17.89 -0.79
CA ILE A 192 -5.83 -18.67 0.44
C ILE A 192 -7.07 -19.54 0.73
N ASN A 193 -8.25 -18.95 0.63
CA ASN A 193 -9.51 -19.66 0.87
C ASN A 193 -9.78 -20.76 -0.17
N PHE A 194 -9.47 -20.49 -1.44
CA PHE A 194 -9.59 -21.47 -2.52
C PHE A 194 -8.67 -22.67 -2.28
N VAL A 195 -7.40 -22.43 -1.99
CA VAL A 195 -6.42 -23.50 -1.70
C VAL A 195 -6.84 -24.28 -0.46
N ARG A 196 -7.26 -23.59 0.59
CA ARG A 196 -7.75 -24.24 1.82
C ARG A 196 -8.93 -25.15 1.54
N LYS A 197 -9.90 -24.72 0.72
CA LYS A 197 -11.14 -25.44 0.44
C LYS A 197 -10.92 -26.62 -0.49
N ASN A 198 -10.12 -26.46 -1.55
CA ASN A 198 -10.01 -27.44 -2.62
C ASN A 198 -8.85 -28.42 -2.42
N TYR A 199 -7.80 -28.00 -1.71
CA TYR A 199 -6.59 -28.80 -1.50
C TYR A 199 -6.39 -29.23 -0.05
N ASN A 200 -7.19 -28.71 0.91
CA ASN A 200 -6.97 -28.88 2.36
C ASN A 200 -5.58 -28.41 2.82
N ILE A 201 -5.01 -27.42 2.14
CA ILE A 201 -3.68 -26.88 2.42
C ILE A 201 -3.81 -25.42 2.85
N LEU A 202 -3.04 -25.04 3.87
CA LEU A 202 -2.88 -23.65 4.30
C LEU A 202 -1.59 -23.08 3.72
N ILE A 203 -1.73 -21.95 3.01
CA ILE A 203 -0.62 -21.13 2.54
C ILE A 203 -0.63 -19.78 3.28
N GLY A 204 0.53 -19.13 3.38
CA GLY A 204 0.66 -17.81 3.98
C GLY A 204 0.40 -16.68 2.98
N ASP A 205 0.19 -15.45 3.52
CA ASP A 205 -0.10 -14.24 2.73
C ASP A 205 0.96 -13.97 1.65
N GLY A 206 2.25 -14.16 1.98
CA GLY A 206 3.35 -13.96 1.02
C GLY A 206 3.25 -14.91 -0.17
N THR A 207 2.94 -16.20 0.10
CA THR A 207 2.76 -17.20 -0.96
C THR A 207 1.56 -16.86 -1.83
N ALA A 208 0.44 -16.42 -1.24
CA ALA A 208 -0.75 -16.00 -1.99
C ALA A 208 -0.47 -14.77 -2.86
N GLU A 209 0.28 -13.78 -2.34
CA GLU A 209 0.70 -12.62 -3.12
C GLU A 209 1.58 -13.01 -4.31
N ASP A 210 2.51 -13.96 -4.14
CA ASP A 210 3.36 -14.48 -5.21
C ASP A 210 2.55 -15.24 -6.27
N VAL A 211 1.61 -16.09 -5.84
CA VAL A 211 0.66 -16.79 -6.72
C VAL A 211 -0.16 -15.79 -7.54
N LYS A 212 -0.75 -14.78 -6.88
CA LYS A 212 -1.49 -13.74 -7.57
C LYS A 212 -0.66 -13.04 -8.65
N LYS A 213 0.60 -12.71 -8.35
CA LYS A 213 1.50 -12.02 -9.29
C LYS A 213 1.92 -12.87 -10.48
N GLN A 214 2.06 -14.19 -10.29
CA GLN A 214 2.52 -15.09 -11.34
C GLN A 214 1.37 -15.69 -12.15
N LEU A 215 0.30 -16.13 -11.48
CA LEU A 215 -0.80 -16.85 -12.10
C LEU A 215 -2.09 -16.05 -12.24
N GLY A 216 -2.18 -14.87 -11.59
CA GLY A 216 -3.41 -14.08 -11.54
C GLY A 216 -3.80 -13.52 -12.91
N CYS A 217 -5.02 -13.81 -13.35
CA CYS A 217 -5.61 -13.31 -14.57
C CYS A 217 -7.07 -12.91 -14.31
N ALA A 218 -7.44 -11.67 -14.69
CA ALA A 218 -8.79 -11.17 -14.54
C ALA A 218 -9.74 -11.57 -15.70
N SER A 219 -9.18 -11.90 -16.87
CA SER A 219 -9.90 -12.40 -18.03
C SER A 219 -9.72 -13.92 -18.18
N ASP A 220 -10.43 -14.50 -19.17
CA ASP A 220 -10.27 -15.92 -19.49
C ASP A 220 -8.80 -16.29 -19.72
N VAL A 221 -8.40 -17.42 -19.14
CA VAL A 221 -7.03 -17.91 -19.23
C VAL A 221 -6.76 -18.46 -20.63
N LYS A 222 -5.92 -17.76 -21.40
CA LYS A 222 -5.53 -18.19 -22.75
C LYS A 222 -4.46 -19.27 -22.77
N ASN A 223 -3.50 -19.17 -21.84
CA ASN A 223 -2.42 -20.15 -21.69
C ASN A 223 -2.39 -20.60 -20.23
N MET A 224 -2.47 -21.92 -20.03
CA MET A 224 -2.43 -22.49 -18.70
C MET A 224 -0.99 -22.50 -18.19
N GLU A 225 -0.74 -21.76 -17.11
CA GLU A 225 0.51 -21.78 -16.37
C GLU A 225 0.34 -22.58 -15.08
N LEU A 226 1.40 -23.23 -14.63
CA LEU A 226 1.41 -24.07 -13.43
C LEU A 226 2.50 -23.57 -12.48
N MET A 227 2.19 -23.58 -11.19
CA MET A 227 3.13 -23.24 -10.13
C MET A 227 3.12 -24.32 -9.05
N THR A 228 4.31 -24.87 -8.75
CA THR A 228 4.48 -25.81 -7.63
C THR A 228 4.68 -24.99 -6.35
N LEU A 229 3.88 -25.30 -5.34
CA LEU A 229 3.83 -24.61 -4.07
C LEU A 229 4.01 -25.58 -2.92
N ASN A 230 4.46 -25.05 -1.78
CA ASN A 230 4.52 -25.75 -0.52
C ASN A 230 3.58 -25.10 0.49
N GLY A 231 2.77 -25.91 1.16
CA GLY A 231 1.87 -25.44 2.20
C GLY A 231 1.76 -26.45 3.35
N ARG A 232 1.00 -26.12 4.37
CA ARG A 232 0.73 -27.00 5.51
C ARG A 232 -0.60 -27.71 5.30
N HIS A 233 -0.56 -29.06 5.19
CA HIS A 233 -1.78 -29.84 5.11
C HIS A 233 -2.58 -29.78 6.41
N LEU A 234 -3.87 -29.46 6.34
CA LEU A 234 -4.69 -29.11 7.51
C LEU A 234 -4.97 -30.30 8.43
N ILE A 235 -5.04 -31.53 7.89
CA ILE A 235 -5.35 -32.74 8.67
C ILE A 235 -4.08 -33.32 9.30
N SER A 236 -3.02 -33.52 8.50
CA SER A 236 -1.76 -34.11 8.98
C SER A 236 -0.86 -33.12 9.70
N GLY A 237 -1.02 -31.82 9.46
CA GLY A 237 -0.16 -30.76 9.97
C GLY A 237 1.24 -30.71 9.32
N LEU A 238 1.53 -31.61 8.38
CA LEU A 238 2.83 -31.71 7.72
C LEU A 238 2.94 -30.80 6.50
N PRO A 239 4.16 -30.38 6.12
CA PRO A 239 4.40 -29.73 4.84
C PRO A 239 4.03 -30.63 3.67
N GLU A 240 3.34 -30.10 2.68
CA GLU A 240 2.93 -30.81 1.48
C GLU A 240 3.11 -29.93 0.24
N ASN A 241 3.61 -30.54 -0.86
CA ASN A 241 3.72 -29.90 -2.15
C ASN A 241 2.45 -30.12 -2.96
N PHE A 242 1.98 -29.07 -3.62
CA PHE A 242 0.84 -29.13 -4.54
C PHE A 242 1.07 -28.23 -5.75
N VAL A 243 0.30 -28.43 -6.79
CA VAL A 243 0.38 -27.64 -8.03
C VAL A 243 -0.89 -26.83 -8.16
N LEU A 244 -0.75 -25.54 -8.42
CA LEU A 244 -1.85 -24.63 -8.69
C LEU A 244 -1.74 -24.13 -10.13
N SER A 245 -2.86 -24.04 -10.83
CA SER A 245 -2.93 -23.54 -12.19
C SER A 245 -3.44 -22.10 -12.24
N SER A 246 -3.17 -21.41 -13.35
CA SER A 246 -3.74 -20.07 -13.61
C SER A 246 -5.27 -20.10 -13.70
N GLU A 247 -5.88 -21.24 -14.11
CA GLU A 247 -7.33 -21.44 -14.09
C GLU A 247 -7.89 -21.49 -12.67
N ASP A 248 -7.22 -22.20 -11.74
CA ASP A 248 -7.59 -22.22 -10.32
C ASP A 248 -7.56 -20.83 -9.71
N VAL A 249 -6.53 -20.06 -10.03
CA VAL A 249 -6.38 -18.66 -9.51
C VAL A 249 -7.44 -17.75 -10.12
N HIS A 250 -7.70 -17.85 -11.42
CA HIS A 250 -8.79 -17.12 -12.08
C HIS A 250 -10.14 -17.41 -11.40
N GLN A 251 -10.46 -18.69 -11.18
CA GLN A 251 -11.68 -19.09 -10.49
C GLN A 251 -11.73 -18.54 -9.05
N ALA A 252 -10.61 -18.58 -8.33
CA ALA A 252 -10.52 -18.08 -6.96
C ALA A 252 -10.89 -16.60 -6.85
N ILE A 253 -10.35 -15.75 -7.75
CA ILE A 253 -10.52 -14.29 -7.68
C ILE A 253 -11.71 -13.75 -8.48
N ALA A 254 -12.40 -14.58 -9.27
CA ALA A 254 -13.44 -14.16 -10.22
C ALA A 254 -14.57 -13.37 -9.58
N SER A 255 -14.99 -13.70 -8.35
CA SER A 255 -16.08 -12.96 -7.66
C SER A 255 -15.63 -11.55 -7.28
N SER A 256 -14.43 -11.41 -6.75
CA SER A 256 -13.87 -10.10 -6.35
C SER A 256 -13.53 -9.22 -7.55
N VAL A 257 -13.07 -9.81 -8.65
CA VAL A 257 -12.87 -9.09 -9.93
C VAL A 257 -14.20 -8.54 -10.45
N ARG A 258 -15.25 -9.38 -10.49
CA ARG A 258 -16.60 -8.94 -10.94
C ARG A 258 -17.22 -7.86 -10.05
N ALA A 259 -16.86 -7.79 -8.79
CA ALA A 259 -17.38 -6.76 -7.89
C ALA A 259 -16.70 -5.39 -8.12
N ILE A 260 -15.52 -5.35 -8.76
CA ILE A 260 -14.80 -4.13 -9.11
C ILE A 260 -15.28 -3.60 -10.48
N VAL A 261 -15.63 -4.47 -11.41
CA VAL A 261 -16.07 -4.16 -12.78
C VAL A 261 -17.57 -3.93 -12.84
#